data_8412018f37a4a29acdc5c68b897acd9d
#
_entry.id   8412018f37a4a29acdc5c68b897acd9d
#
_cell.length_a   1.000
_cell.length_b   1.000
_cell.length_c   1.000
_cell.angle_alpha   90.00
_cell.angle_beta   90.00
_cell.angle_gamma   90.00
#
_symmetry.space_group_name_H-M   'P 1'
#
loop_
_entity.id
_entity.type
_entity.pdbx_description
1 polymer ?
#
loop_
_entity_poly.entity_id
_entity_poly.type
_entity_poly.pdbx_seq_one_letter_code
_entity_poly.pdbx_strand_id
1 'polypeptide(L)'
;MKKYIHSIFRIFFLLFSFSCSNLFAYDHQYPESWDELQSNDGWVMIKETDRAKIFSKQLDVSPLPASRAEMISNVKMDRLVDAAWLIEKSMEVFPNAYITDAGIYYQRDDTSYTAYQIIDIPFLSPRLYQFNSIRQGNSIHWVKADTLNADYNPDELLLPPVNFGSWNVEKMGNQTKITYHLCTDPGGNIPLWIVRQANHYNLPQLLIDLESYVKGK
;
A
#
# COMPACT_ATOMS: atom_id res chain seq x y z
N MET A 1 -28.76 -52.77 -33.12
CA MET A 1 -29.12 -51.44 -32.63
C MET A 1 -28.61 -51.20 -31.20
N LYS A 2 -27.37 -51.58 -30.84
CA LYS A 2 -26.82 -51.43 -29.46
C LYS A 2 -25.35 -50.94 -29.41
N LYS A 3 -24.82 -50.33 -30.49
CA LYS A 3 -23.41 -49.91 -30.58
C LYS A 3 -23.20 -48.39 -30.69
N TYR A 4 -24.24 -47.55 -30.73
CA TYR A 4 -24.12 -46.10 -30.94
C TYR A 4 -24.40 -45.24 -29.71
N ILE A 5 -24.81 -45.83 -28.58
CA ILE A 5 -25.18 -45.05 -27.36
C ILE A 5 -23.96 -44.77 -26.48
N HIS A 6 -22.84 -45.48 -26.62
CA HIS A 6 -21.66 -45.28 -25.74
C HIS A 6 -20.69 -44.22 -26.25
N SER A 7 -20.86 -43.72 -27.47
CA SER A 7 -19.94 -42.72 -28.02
C SER A 7 -20.35 -41.26 -27.78
N ILE A 8 -21.62 -41.02 -27.46
CA ILE A 8 -22.13 -39.67 -27.24
C ILE A 8 -21.87 -39.20 -25.78
N PHE A 9 -21.76 -40.12 -24.83
CA PHE A 9 -21.50 -39.77 -23.41
C PHE A 9 -20.03 -39.45 -23.13
N ARG A 10 -19.08 -39.79 -23.98
CA ARG A 10 -17.66 -39.45 -23.77
C ARG A 10 -17.26 -38.07 -24.31
N ILE A 11 -18.03 -37.46 -25.21
CA ILE A 11 -17.74 -36.14 -25.78
C ILE A 11 -18.29 -35.02 -24.89
N PHE A 12 -19.32 -35.29 -24.09
CA PHE A 12 -19.91 -34.28 -23.20
C PHE A 12 -19.13 -34.07 -21.91
N PHE A 13 -18.21 -34.98 -21.52
CA PHE A 13 -17.41 -34.85 -20.29
C PHE A 13 -16.07 -34.14 -20.51
N LEU A 14 -15.68 -33.88 -21.76
CA LEU A 14 -14.41 -33.21 -22.12
C LEU A 14 -14.59 -31.71 -22.41
N LEU A 15 -15.81 -31.22 -22.47
CA LEU A 15 -16.10 -29.79 -22.70
C LEU A 15 -16.44 -28.99 -21.44
N PHE A 16 -16.50 -29.61 -20.27
CA PHE A 16 -16.84 -28.95 -19.00
C PHE A 16 -15.65 -28.69 -18.07
N SER A 17 -14.44 -29.04 -18.49
CA SER A 17 -13.23 -28.83 -17.67
C SER A 17 -12.37 -27.63 -18.10
N PHE A 18 -12.88 -26.74 -18.96
CA PHE A 18 -12.09 -25.59 -19.45
C PHE A 18 -12.77 -24.24 -19.23
N SER A 19 -13.49 -24.04 -18.14
CA SER A 19 -14.15 -22.75 -17.92
C SER A 19 -14.29 -22.36 -16.44
N CYS A 20 -13.29 -22.63 -15.60
CA CYS A 20 -13.33 -22.14 -14.22
C CYS A 20 -12.01 -21.61 -13.68
N SER A 21 -11.03 -21.31 -14.55
CA SER A 21 -9.73 -20.84 -14.07
C SER A 21 -9.46 -19.34 -14.34
N ASN A 22 -10.40 -18.59 -14.88
CA ASN A 22 -10.18 -17.17 -15.19
C ASN A 22 -11.15 -16.20 -14.48
N LEU A 23 -11.79 -16.61 -13.37
CA LEU A 23 -12.81 -15.74 -12.78
C LEU A 23 -12.28 -14.76 -11.74
N PHE A 24 -11.01 -14.80 -11.32
CA PHE A 24 -10.45 -13.85 -10.35
C PHE A 24 -8.94 -13.64 -10.54
N ALA A 25 -8.47 -13.44 -11.76
CA ALA A 25 -7.19 -12.76 -11.90
C ALA A 25 -7.44 -11.29 -11.58
N TYR A 26 -7.18 -10.87 -10.36
CA TYR A 26 -7.11 -9.46 -10.01
C TYR A 26 -5.91 -8.88 -10.76
N ASP A 27 -6.21 -8.12 -11.80
CA ASP A 27 -5.22 -7.29 -12.45
C ASP A 27 -4.93 -6.10 -11.53
N HIS A 28 -3.79 -6.13 -10.85
CA HIS A 28 -3.32 -5.01 -10.02
C HIS A 28 -2.93 -3.88 -10.96
N GLN A 29 -3.90 -3.05 -11.31
CA GLN A 29 -3.69 -1.95 -12.24
C GLN A 29 -2.98 -0.81 -11.50
N TYR A 30 -1.74 -0.58 -11.91
CA TYR A 30 -0.98 0.57 -11.45
C TYR A 30 -1.48 1.84 -12.15
N PRO A 31 -1.53 2.99 -11.44
CA PRO A 31 -1.82 4.28 -12.06
C PRO A 31 -0.71 4.69 -13.06
N GLU A 32 -1.03 5.55 -14.02
CA GLU A 32 -0.08 6.02 -15.05
C GLU A 32 1.24 6.58 -14.46
N SER A 33 1.16 7.26 -13.31
CA SER A 33 2.35 7.81 -12.63
C SER A 33 3.10 6.79 -11.78
N TRP A 34 2.78 5.49 -11.83
CA TRP A 34 3.46 4.49 -11.02
C TRP A 34 4.96 4.39 -11.31
N ASP A 35 5.32 4.24 -12.59
CA ASP A 35 6.73 4.10 -12.99
C ASP A 35 7.52 5.36 -12.64
N GLU A 36 6.88 6.52 -12.76
CA GLU A 36 7.47 7.77 -12.36
C GLU A 36 7.69 7.87 -10.85
N LEU A 37 6.73 7.39 -10.02
CA LEU A 37 6.87 7.31 -8.57
C LEU A 37 8.05 6.41 -8.16
N GLN A 38 8.24 5.27 -8.84
CA GLN A 38 9.32 4.31 -8.54
C GLN A 38 10.68 4.71 -9.13
N SER A 39 10.72 5.61 -10.11
CA SER A 39 11.95 6.12 -10.72
C SER A 39 12.84 6.85 -9.69
N ASN A 40 14.15 6.75 -9.87
CA ASN A 40 15.10 7.52 -9.06
C ASN A 40 15.24 8.99 -9.49
N ASP A 41 14.71 9.34 -10.66
CA ASP A 41 14.87 10.68 -11.24
C ASP A 41 13.82 11.67 -10.72
N GLY A 42 14.16 12.95 -10.70
CA GLY A 42 13.23 14.04 -10.38
C GLY A 42 12.90 14.24 -8.90
N TRP A 43 13.46 13.45 -7.99
CA TRP A 43 13.30 13.64 -6.56
C TRP A 43 14.17 14.77 -6.02
N VAL A 44 13.57 15.69 -5.29
CA VAL A 44 14.24 16.78 -4.58
C VAL A 44 14.27 16.47 -3.10
N MET A 45 15.46 16.43 -2.50
CA MET A 45 15.59 16.26 -1.06
C MET A 45 15.08 17.50 -0.33
N ILE A 46 14.10 17.31 0.56
CA ILE A 46 13.44 18.39 1.31
C ILE A 46 13.79 18.38 2.79
N LYS A 47 14.29 17.25 3.30
CA LYS A 47 14.72 17.09 4.69
C LYS A 47 15.74 15.97 4.81
N GLU A 48 16.74 16.18 5.66
CA GLU A 48 17.66 15.16 6.14
C GLU A 48 17.73 15.22 7.66
N THR A 49 17.69 14.06 8.30
CA THR A 49 17.93 13.88 9.73
C THR A 49 19.08 12.89 9.91
N ASP A 50 19.51 12.65 11.13
CA ASP A 50 20.47 11.60 11.47
C ASP A 50 19.95 10.17 11.16
N ARG A 51 18.64 10.02 10.97
CA ARG A 51 18.01 8.72 10.74
C ARG A 51 17.41 8.54 9.35
N ALA A 52 16.86 9.58 8.73
CA ALA A 52 16.10 9.47 7.49
C ALA A 52 16.32 10.63 6.54
N LYS A 53 16.19 10.36 5.25
CA LYS A 53 16.16 11.36 4.17
C LYS A 53 14.76 11.40 3.56
N ILE A 54 14.23 12.59 3.36
CA ILE A 54 12.90 12.81 2.79
C ILE A 54 13.04 13.59 1.49
N PHE A 55 12.35 13.11 0.48
CA PHE A 55 12.34 13.70 -0.85
C PHE A 55 10.91 13.99 -1.28
N SER A 56 10.77 14.92 -2.20
CA SER A 56 9.49 15.32 -2.80
C SER A 56 9.62 15.34 -4.32
N LYS A 57 8.55 14.98 -5.01
CA LYS A 57 8.45 14.98 -6.47
C LYS A 57 7.03 15.31 -6.89
N GLN A 58 6.86 16.25 -7.84
CA GLN A 58 5.54 16.52 -8.40
C GLN A 58 5.20 15.46 -9.43
N LEU A 59 3.99 14.87 -9.30
CA LEU A 59 3.39 13.96 -10.27
C LEU A 59 2.08 14.57 -10.77
N ASP A 60 1.76 14.36 -12.04
CA ASP A 60 0.57 14.98 -12.67
C ASP A 60 -0.75 14.45 -12.13
N VAL A 61 -0.74 13.25 -11.53
CA VAL A 61 -1.94 12.56 -10.98
C VAL A 61 -2.46 13.20 -9.69
N SER A 62 -1.70 14.06 -9.04
CA SER A 62 -2.08 14.69 -7.77
C SER A 62 -1.67 16.16 -7.71
N PRO A 63 -2.53 17.05 -7.16
CA PRO A 63 -2.15 18.44 -6.88
C PRO A 63 -1.08 18.53 -5.78
N LEU A 64 -0.93 17.48 -4.97
CA LEU A 64 0.07 17.40 -3.92
C LEU A 64 1.29 16.60 -4.40
N PRO A 65 2.51 17.04 -4.04
CA PRO A 65 3.70 16.30 -4.44
C PRO A 65 3.75 14.93 -3.74
N ALA A 66 4.22 13.93 -4.48
CA ALA A 66 4.60 12.64 -3.93
C ALA A 66 5.79 12.77 -2.99
N SER A 67 5.89 11.85 -2.06
CA SER A 67 6.94 11.80 -1.04
C SER A 67 7.71 10.49 -1.12
N ARG A 68 9.03 10.56 -0.88
CA ARG A 68 9.90 9.41 -0.66
C ARG A 68 10.65 9.58 0.64
N ALA A 69 10.64 8.54 1.47
CA ALA A 69 11.42 8.49 2.69
C ALA A 69 12.41 7.32 2.63
N GLU A 70 13.67 7.56 3.01
CA GLU A 70 14.72 6.56 3.01
C GLU A 70 15.39 6.47 4.38
N MET A 71 15.66 5.26 4.85
CA MET A 71 16.39 4.99 6.09
C MET A 71 17.28 3.76 5.95
N ILE A 72 18.43 3.80 6.62
CA ILE A 72 19.30 2.61 6.79
C ILE A 72 19.06 2.01 8.17
N SER A 73 18.86 0.70 8.21
CA SER A 73 18.59 -0.08 9.42
C SER A 73 19.57 -1.24 9.56
N ASN A 74 19.83 -1.67 10.79
CA ASN A 74 20.56 -2.90 11.10
C ASN A 74 19.62 -4.10 11.31
N VAL A 75 18.31 -3.91 11.12
CA VAL A 75 17.30 -4.98 11.20
C VAL A 75 17.34 -5.79 9.90
N LYS A 76 17.09 -7.09 10.01
CA LYS A 76 17.01 -7.99 8.84
C LYS A 76 15.83 -7.59 7.94
N MET A 77 16.07 -7.67 6.64
CA MET A 77 15.15 -7.26 5.59
C MET A 77 13.80 -7.97 5.68
N ASP A 78 13.80 -9.30 5.82
CA ASP A 78 12.59 -10.13 5.93
C ASP A 78 11.69 -9.67 7.08
N ARG A 79 12.26 -9.40 8.26
CA ARG A 79 11.50 -8.93 9.42
C ARG A 79 10.85 -7.57 9.20
N LEU A 80 11.50 -6.66 8.47
CA LEU A 80 10.95 -5.34 8.14
C LEU A 80 9.79 -5.47 7.15
N VAL A 81 9.94 -6.29 6.10
CA VAL A 81 8.88 -6.55 5.12
C VAL A 81 7.68 -7.20 5.78
N ASP A 82 7.92 -8.22 6.62
CA ASP A 82 6.85 -8.91 7.35
C ASP A 82 6.09 -7.95 8.26
N ALA A 83 6.78 -7.06 8.97
CA ALA A 83 6.13 -6.07 9.83
C ALA A 83 5.32 -5.04 9.03
N ALA A 84 5.85 -4.56 7.91
CA ALA A 84 5.14 -3.62 7.04
C ALA A 84 3.91 -4.26 6.35
N TRP A 85 3.89 -5.61 6.21
CA TRP A 85 2.77 -6.36 5.64
C TRP A 85 1.59 -6.55 6.60
N LEU A 86 1.80 -6.40 7.93
CA LEU A 86 0.81 -6.66 8.97
C LEU A 86 -0.21 -5.51 9.09
N ILE A 87 -1.07 -5.34 8.09
CA ILE A 87 -2.04 -4.23 8.03
C ILE A 87 -2.96 -4.17 9.26
N GLU A 88 -3.43 -5.30 9.77
CA GLU A 88 -4.30 -5.38 10.95
C GLU A 88 -3.59 -4.96 12.25
N LYS A 89 -2.26 -4.86 12.22
CA LYS A 89 -1.43 -4.37 13.31
C LYS A 89 -0.88 -2.97 13.09
N SER A 90 -1.42 -2.25 12.12
CA SER A 90 -0.93 -0.92 11.74
C SER A 90 -0.84 0.04 12.93
N MET A 91 -1.79 -0.01 13.87
CA MET A 91 -1.77 0.81 15.08
C MET A 91 -0.61 0.45 16.02
N GLU A 92 -0.20 -0.82 16.06
CA GLU A 92 0.95 -1.26 16.85
C GLU A 92 2.28 -0.97 16.14
N VAL A 93 2.32 -1.18 14.82
CA VAL A 93 3.51 -0.97 13.99
C VAL A 93 3.83 0.52 13.82
N PHE A 94 2.80 1.35 13.67
CA PHE A 94 2.89 2.78 13.38
C PHE A 94 2.12 3.63 14.41
N PRO A 95 2.49 3.61 15.68
CA PRO A 95 1.74 4.28 16.76
C PRO A 95 1.64 5.80 16.59
N ASN A 96 2.49 6.40 15.77
CA ASN A 96 2.51 7.84 15.50
C ASN A 96 1.84 8.23 14.16
N ALA A 97 1.22 7.30 13.45
CA ALA A 97 0.60 7.56 12.14
C ALA A 97 -0.87 7.99 12.20
N TYR A 98 -1.41 8.23 13.40
CA TYR A 98 -2.82 8.58 13.62
C TYR A 98 -3.82 7.57 13.06
N ILE A 99 -3.42 6.30 12.93
CA ILE A 99 -4.30 5.22 12.51
C ILE A 99 -5.18 4.84 13.70
N THR A 100 -6.50 4.93 13.52
CA THR A 100 -7.49 4.60 14.56
C THR A 100 -8.17 3.27 14.32
N ASP A 101 -8.16 2.79 13.07
CA ASP A 101 -8.67 1.48 12.69
C ASP A 101 -7.98 1.00 11.41
N ALA A 102 -7.79 -0.30 11.28
CA ALA A 102 -7.22 -0.93 10.08
C ALA A 102 -7.63 -2.40 10.00
N GLY A 103 -7.86 -2.90 8.79
CA GLY A 103 -8.24 -4.29 8.61
C GLY A 103 -8.22 -4.74 7.15
N ILE A 104 -8.44 -6.04 6.97
CA ILE A 104 -8.53 -6.68 5.67
C ILE A 104 -9.99 -6.92 5.35
N TYR A 105 -10.47 -6.36 4.22
CA TYR A 105 -11.78 -6.68 3.68
C TYR A 105 -11.80 -8.04 2.99
N TYR A 106 -10.74 -8.29 2.23
CA TYR A 106 -10.65 -9.50 1.44
C TYR A 106 -9.20 -9.94 1.26
N GLN A 107 -8.88 -11.13 1.76
CA GLN A 107 -7.60 -11.81 1.53
C GLN A 107 -7.74 -12.68 0.28
N ARG A 108 -6.91 -12.45 -0.75
CA ARG A 108 -6.91 -13.28 -1.97
C ARG A 108 -6.00 -14.47 -1.84
N ASP A 109 -4.80 -14.20 -1.36
CA ASP A 109 -3.74 -15.20 -1.13
C ASP A 109 -2.73 -14.63 -0.12
N ASP A 110 -1.65 -15.35 0.14
CA ASP A 110 -0.62 -14.93 1.10
C ASP A 110 0.14 -13.66 0.68
N THR A 111 -0.01 -13.24 -0.58
CA THR A 111 0.72 -12.10 -1.17
C THR A 111 -0.18 -10.96 -1.63
N SER A 112 -1.51 -11.07 -1.48
CA SER A 112 -2.42 -10.02 -1.92
C SER A 112 -3.69 -9.92 -1.09
N TYR A 113 -4.10 -8.69 -0.80
CA TYR A 113 -5.33 -8.38 -0.08
C TYR A 113 -5.92 -7.02 -0.49
N THR A 114 -7.21 -6.85 -0.23
CA THR A 114 -7.88 -5.54 -0.18
C THR A 114 -8.07 -5.17 1.28
N ALA A 115 -7.64 -3.98 1.65
CA ALA A 115 -7.61 -3.53 3.04
C ALA A 115 -8.08 -2.08 3.19
N TYR A 116 -8.20 -1.66 4.44
CA TYR A 116 -8.48 -0.29 4.79
C TYR A 116 -7.64 0.18 5.97
N GLN A 117 -7.51 1.51 6.05
CA GLN A 117 -7.03 2.23 7.24
C GLN A 117 -7.88 3.48 7.43
N ILE A 118 -8.27 3.75 8.68
CA ILE A 118 -8.86 5.03 9.08
C ILE A 118 -7.77 5.85 9.74
N ILE A 119 -7.52 7.04 9.20
CA ILE A 119 -6.55 7.98 9.73
C ILE A 119 -7.28 9.20 10.25
N ASP A 120 -7.14 9.48 11.55
CA ASP A 120 -7.80 10.58 12.25
C ASP A 120 -6.76 11.56 12.79
N ILE A 121 -6.41 12.54 11.97
CA ILE A 121 -5.47 13.59 12.34
C ILE A 121 -6.23 14.69 13.10
N PRO A 122 -5.76 15.13 14.27
CA PRO A 122 -6.41 16.19 15.04
C PRO A 122 -6.75 17.42 14.20
N PHE A 123 -7.96 17.95 14.39
CA PHE A 123 -8.54 19.10 13.66
C PHE A 123 -8.86 18.89 12.18
N LEU A 124 -8.70 17.66 11.65
CA LEU A 124 -9.11 17.30 10.31
C LEU A 124 -10.20 16.24 10.38
N SER A 125 -11.10 16.19 9.38
CA SER A 125 -12.04 15.08 9.27
C SER A 125 -11.29 13.76 9.08
N PRO A 126 -11.72 12.64 9.68
CA PRO A 126 -11.06 11.36 9.48
C PRO A 126 -11.14 10.90 8.02
N ARG A 127 -10.15 10.15 7.58
CA ARG A 127 -10.03 9.62 6.20
C ARG A 127 -10.06 8.11 6.22
N LEU A 128 -10.85 7.56 5.31
CA LEU A 128 -10.87 6.14 5.01
C LEU A 128 -10.03 5.86 3.76
N TYR A 129 -8.87 5.27 3.94
CA TYR A 129 -8.02 4.77 2.87
C TYR A 129 -8.41 3.32 2.58
N GLN A 130 -8.88 3.05 1.37
CA GLN A 130 -9.15 1.70 0.88
C GLN A 130 -8.18 1.40 -0.25
N PHE A 131 -7.54 0.25 -0.20
CA PHE A 131 -6.48 -0.07 -1.14
C PHE A 131 -6.30 -1.57 -1.34
N ASN A 132 -5.81 -1.90 -2.52
CA ASN A 132 -5.36 -3.22 -2.87
C ASN A 132 -3.85 -3.29 -2.68
N SER A 133 -3.37 -4.28 -1.94
CA SER A 133 -1.95 -4.50 -1.72
C SER A 133 -1.49 -5.80 -2.33
N ILE A 134 -0.27 -5.77 -2.86
CA ILE A 134 0.47 -6.96 -3.26
C ILE A 134 1.88 -6.94 -2.66
N ARG A 135 2.36 -8.13 -2.29
CA ARG A 135 3.73 -8.36 -1.87
C ARG A 135 4.50 -9.08 -2.97
N GLN A 136 5.58 -8.49 -3.43
CA GLN A 136 6.47 -9.04 -4.44
C GLN A 136 7.89 -9.14 -3.87
N GLY A 137 8.21 -10.30 -3.30
CA GLY A 137 9.50 -10.50 -2.62
C GLY A 137 9.67 -9.53 -1.43
N ASN A 138 10.60 -8.59 -1.57
CA ASN A 138 10.93 -7.60 -0.55
C ASN A 138 10.24 -6.24 -0.74
N SER A 139 9.29 -6.19 -1.63
CA SER A 139 8.49 -4.99 -1.91
C SER A 139 7.01 -5.24 -1.60
N ILE A 140 6.36 -4.21 -1.09
CA ILE A 140 4.90 -4.16 -0.91
C ILE A 140 4.42 -2.97 -1.71
N HIS A 141 3.47 -3.19 -2.60
CA HIS A 141 2.85 -2.16 -3.41
C HIS A 141 1.38 -2.03 -3.03
N TRP A 142 0.86 -0.83 -3.05
CA TRP A 142 -0.58 -0.61 -2.92
C TRP A 142 -1.07 0.43 -3.91
N VAL A 143 -2.31 0.25 -4.31
CA VAL A 143 -3.07 1.19 -5.11
C VAL A 143 -4.45 1.37 -4.51
N LYS A 144 -5.03 2.56 -4.66
CA LYS A 144 -6.40 2.83 -4.22
C LYS A 144 -7.34 1.75 -4.75
N ALA A 145 -8.21 1.23 -3.88
CA ALA A 145 -9.29 0.34 -4.30
C ALA A 145 -10.48 1.15 -4.79
N ASP A 146 -11.09 0.73 -5.91
CA ASP A 146 -12.28 1.36 -6.46
C ASP A 146 -13.57 0.88 -5.78
N THR A 147 -13.50 -0.24 -5.07
CA THR A 147 -14.66 -0.85 -4.41
C THR A 147 -14.86 -0.19 -3.05
N LEU A 148 -15.96 0.54 -2.91
CA LEU A 148 -16.40 1.07 -1.63
C LEU A 148 -17.02 -0.05 -0.80
N ASN A 149 -16.69 -0.12 0.50
CA ASN A 149 -17.46 -0.92 1.43
C ASN A 149 -18.83 -0.28 1.63
N ALA A 150 -19.91 -1.09 1.53
CA ALA A 150 -21.29 -0.61 1.70
C ALA A 150 -21.60 -0.09 3.12
N ASP A 151 -20.80 -0.46 4.11
CA ASP A 151 -20.98 -0.04 5.51
C ASP A 151 -20.35 1.34 5.82
N TYR A 152 -19.77 1.98 4.82
CA TYR A 152 -19.13 3.27 4.96
C TYR A 152 -20.15 4.42 4.91
N ASN A 153 -20.08 5.33 5.90
CA ASN A 153 -20.87 6.57 5.91
C ASN A 153 -20.03 7.73 5.31
N PRO A 154 -20.39 8.22 4.09
CA PRO A 154 -19.63 9.29 3.42
C PRO A 154 -19.72 10.65 4.15
N ASP A 155 -20.67 10.83 5.06
CA ASP A 155 -20.80 12.07 5.82
C ASP A 155 -19.80 12.12 7.01
N GLU A 156 -19.26 10.98 7.41
CA GLU A 156 -18.36 10.88 8.56
C GLU A 156 -16.89 10.73 8.17
N LEU A 157 -16.60 10.11 7.03
CA LEU A 157 -15.25 9.79 6.59
C LEU A 157 -14.98 10.32 5.17
N LEU A 158 -13.88 11.02 4.98
CA LEU A 158 -13.44 11.43 3.64
C LEU A 158 -12.70 10.28 2.94
N LEU A 159 -12.97 10.11 1.66
CA LEU A 159 -12.24 9.19 0.79
C LEU A 159 -11.13 9.92 0.03
N PRO A 160 -9.86 9.59 0.24
CA PRO A 160 -8.78 10.13 -0.55
C PRO A 160 -8.97 9.86 -2.05
N PRO A 161 -8.97 10.87 -2.92
CA PRO A 161 -9.09 10.68 -4.36
C PRO A 161 -7.87 9.96 -4.96
N VAL A 162 -6.68 10.17 -4.39
CA VAL A 162 -5.43 9.53 -4.82
C VAL A 162 -4.77 8.85 -3.62
N ASN A 163 -4.39 7.59 -3.79
CA ASN A 163 -3.59 6.86 -2.80
C ASN A 163 -2.89 5.66 -3.45
N PHE A 164 -1.59 5.73 -3.66
CA PHE A 164 -0.75 4.62 -4.08
C PHE A 164 0.68 4.80 -3.60
N GLY A 165 1.40 3.71 -3.49
CA GLY A 165 2.77 3.76 -3.03
C GLY A 165 3.42 2.40 -2.86
N SER A 166 4.62 2.41 -2.27
CA SER A 166 5.38 1.18 -2.03
C SER A 166 6.25 1.25 -0.79
N TRP A 167 6.47 0.09 -0.19
CA TRP A 167 7.63 -0.23 0.64
C TRP A 167 8.61 -1.02 -0.22
N ASN A 168 9.85 -0.58 -0.29
CA ASN A 168 10.94 -1.30 -0.92
C ASN A 168 12.05 -1.50 0.11
N VAL A 169 12.45 -2.74 0.33
CA VAL A 169 13.45 -3.09 1.35
C VAL A 169 14.58 -3.85 0.68
N GLU A 170 15.79 -3.30 0.75
CA GLU A 170 16.95 -3.78 0.01
C GLU A 170 18.11 -4.08 0.94
N LYS A 171 18.84 -5.15 0.65
CA LYS A 171 20.07 -5.46 1.36
C LYS A 171 21.20 -4.54 0.90
N MET A 172 21.88 -3.90 1.85
CA MET A 172 23.02 -3.02 1.62
C MET A 172 24.21 -3.46 2.49
N GLY A 173 24.99 -4.41 2.00
CA GLY A 173 26.05 -5.03 2.79
C GLY A 173 25.50 -5.76 4.02
N ASN A 174 25.88 -5.34 5.23
CA ASN A 174 25.38 -5.86 6.50
C ASN A 174 24.16 -5.09 7.03
N GLN A 175 23.71 -4.08 6.29
CA GLN A 175 22.58 -3.25 6.64
C GLN A 175 21.44 -3.47 5.66
N THR A 176 20.31 -2.82 5.95
CA THR A 176 19.10 -2.86 5.14
C THR A 176 18.69 -1.42 4.83
N LYS A 177 18.47 -1.10 3.56
CA LYS A 177 17.85 0.15 3.13
C LYS A 177 16.35 -0.03 3.06
N ILE A 178 15.61 0.87 3.67
CA ILE A 178 14.16 0.97 3.60
C ILE A 178 13.84 2.20 2.77
N THR A 179 13.02 2.03 1.74
CA THR A 179 12.49 3.13 0.92
C THR A 179 10.96 3.05 0.93
N TYR A 180 10.32 4.14 1.33
CA TYR A 180 8.87 4.30 1.32
C TYR A 180 8.51 5.36 0.29
N HIS A 181 7.66 5.00 -0.67
CA HIS A 181 7.09 5.94 -1.64
C HIS A 181 5.60 6.12 -1.38
N LEU A 182 5.14 7.35 -1.46
CA LEU A 182 3.73 7.69 -1.27
C LEU A 182 3.32 8.79 -2.24
N CYS A 183 2.28 8.53 -3.02
CA CYS A 183 1.50 9.55 -3.70
C CYS A 183 0.08 9.50 -3.15
N THR A 184 -0.32 10.56 -2.46
CA THR A 184 -1.66 10.66 -1.88
C THR A 184 -2.19 12.09 -1.95
N ASP A 185 -3.46 12.19 -2.31
CA ASP A 185 -4.28 13.37 -2.04
C ASP A 185 -5.29 12.96 -0.97
N PRO A 186 -5.18 13.47 0.26
CA PRO A 186 -6.10 13.10 1.35
C PRO A 186 -7.51 13.64 1.16
N GLY A 187 -7.76 14.44 0.12
CA GLY A 187 -9.03 15.10 -0.13
C GLY A 187 -9.32 16.23 0.86
N GLY A 188 -10.41 16.97 0.57
CA GLY A 188 -10.81 18.13 1.36
C GLY A 188 -9.92 19.36 1.13
N ASN A 189 -10.26 20.46 1.78
CA ASN A 189 -9.53 21.73 1.64
C ASN A 189 -8.37 21.79 2.67
N ILE A 190 -7.34 20.96 2.53
CA ILE A 190 -6.19 21.00 3.41
C ILE A 190 -5.16 21.98 2.85
N PRO A 191 -4.76 23.01 3.62
CA PRO A 191 -3.70 23.91 3.21
C PRO A 191 -2.38 23.18 2.96
N LEU A 192 -1.68 23.49 1.86
CA LEU A 192 -0.42 22.84 1.46
C LEU A 192 0.66 22.85 2.54
N TRP A 193 0.66 23.85 3.42
CA TRP A 193 1.63 23.91 4.51
C TRP A 193 1.40 22.80 5.54
N ILE A 194 0.14 22.38 5.79
CA ILE A 194 -0.17 21.24 6.68
C ILE A 194 0.37 19.95 6.07
N VAL A 195 0.16 19.74 4.77
CA VAL A 195 0.67 18.57 4.04
C VAL A 195 2.20 18.52 4.10
N ARG A 196 2.85 19.65 3.84
CA ARG A 196 4.32 19.74 3.95
C ARG A 196 4.80 19.43 5.36
N GLN A 197 4.13 19.95 6.38
CA GLN A 197 4.46 19.67 7.77
C GLN A 197 4.30 18.19 8.11
N ALA A 198 3.20 17.56 7.69
CA ALA A 198 2.98 16.13 7.86
C ALA A 198 4.11 15.30 7.23
N ASN A 199 4.51 15.61 5.99
CA ASN A 199 5.61 14.93 5.32
C ASN A 199 6.94 15.11 6.06
N HIS A 200 7.20 16.28 6.62
CA HIS A 200 8.44 16.55 7.35
C HIS A 200 8.57 15.82 8.69
N TYR A 201 7.45 15.59 9.40
CA TYR A 201 7.45 14.98 10.75
C TYR A 201 7.03 13.53 10.73
N ASN A 202 5.99 13.18 9.98
CA ASN A 202 5.40 11.84 10.05
C ASN A 202 6.18 10.81 9.23
N LEU A 203 6.76 11.19 8.07
CA LEU A 203 7.47 10.21 7.24
C LEU A 203 8.75 9.67 7.89
N PRO A 204 9.64 10.49 8.50
CA PRO A 204 10.75 9.94 9.26
C PRO A 204 10.29 9.03 10.39
N GLN A 205 9.22 9.45 11.10
CA GLN A 205 8.69 8.70 12.23
C GLN A 205 8.12 7.35 11.80
N LEU A 206 7.44 7.27 10.66
CA LEU A 206 6.91 6.03 10.09
C LEU A 206 8.00 4.96 9.90
N LEU A 207 9.18 5.35 9.38
CA LEU A 207 10.31 4.43 9.21
C LEU A 207 10.90 4.00 10.55
N ILE A 208 11.00 4.94 11.51
CA ILE A 208 11.51 4.68 12.86
C ILE A 208 10.55 3.75 13.62
N ASP A 209 9.25 3.95 13.49
CA ASP A 209 8.22 3.11 14.11
C ASP A 209 8.32 1.67 13.62
N LEU A 210 8.42 1.47 12.29
CA LEU A 210 8.61 0.14 11.68
C LEU A 210 9.85 -0.56 12.25
N GLU A 211 10.99 0.12 12.28
CA GLU A 211 12.23 -0.44 12.83
C GLU A 211 12.09 -0.77 14.31
N SER A 212 11.48 0.13 15.09
CA SER A 212 11.30 -0.01 16.54
C SER A 212 10.39 -1.17 16.89
N TYR A 213 9.28 -1.34 16.16
CA TYR A 213 8.40 -2.49 16.31
C TYR A 213 9.13 -3.81 16.13
N VAL A 214 9.96 -3.91 15.09
CA VAL A 214 10.73 -5.13 14.83
C VAL A 214 11.80 -5.39 15.88
N LYS A 215 12.44 -4.33 16.42
CA LYS A 215 13.45 -4.47 17.49
C LYS A 215 12.87 -4.86 18.83
N GLY A 216 11.62 -4.50 19.10
CA GLY A 216 10.91 -4.83 20.34
C GLY A 216 10.33 -6.25 20.38
N LYS A 217 10.37 -6.98 19.26
CA LYS A 217 9.96 -8.41 19.10
C LYS A 217 11.18 -9.32 19.05
#